data_c684846ba6d2ff5c0d26781eb1393d50
#
_entry.id   c684846ba6d2ff5c0d26781eb1393d50
#
_cell.length_a   1.000
_cell.length_b   1.000
_cell.length_c   1.000
_cell.angle_alpha   90.00
_cell.angle_beta   90.00
_cell.angle_gamma   90.00
#
_symmetry.space_group_name_H-M   'P 1'
#
loop_
_entity.id
_entity.type
_entity.pdbx_description
1 polymer ?
#
loop_
_entity_poly.entity_id
_entity_poly.type
_entity_poly.pdbx_seq_one_letter_code
_entity_poly.pdbx_strand_id
1 'polypeptide(L)'
;LPENMYRLYRHCRKQEYYDLAKNMEYDKFWSYLENPEQNTYGPRHAYSHVNSLSSAIGAYLTCGDQRYLNIAEKGYDLIYHNTYATGGYGPCEMLFGPDGYLGDFLKNIYDPSRNPEIEKDFFCSRETPNDSSEIPCCTWAVLKLGGYLIKETAEAKYAAWSERLLVNGMGGELPVKDNGDVMYYARYSLCGAFKTVKDNRLTTE
;
A
#
# COMPACT_ATOMS: atom_id res chain seq x y z
N LEU A 1 10.96 8.83 -4.88
CA LEU A 1 11.90 9.83 -5.43
C LEU A 1 12.45 9.41 -6.80
N PRO A 2 12.91 8.15 -7.04
CA PRO A 2 13.42 7.74 -8.36
C PRO A 2 12.45 8.01 -9.51
N GLU A 3 11.16 7.75 -9.33
CA GLU A 3 10.12 8.04 -10.32
C GLU A 3 10.21 9.46 -10.90
N ASN A 4 10.34 10.45 -10.01
CA ASN A 4 10.42 11.85 -10.44
C ASN A 4 11.74 12.18 -11.13
N MET A 5 12.83 11.54 -10.71
CA MET A 5 14.13 11.72 -11.36
C MET A 5 14.15 11.10 -12.76
N TYR A 6 13.59 9.91 -12.94
CA TYR A 6 13.38 9.33 -14.27
C TYR A 6 12.50 10.21 -15.14
N ARG A 7 11.44 10.78 -14.58
CA ARG A 7 10.56 11.70 -15.28
C ARG A 7 11.29 12.96 -15.73
N LEU A 8 12.11 13.55 -14.85
CA LEU A 8 12.95 14.71 -15.20
C LEU A 8 13.96 14.37 -16.29
N TYR A 9 14.63 13.21 -16.18
CA TYR A 9 15.53 12.76 -17.25
C TYR A 9 14.83 12.64 -18.60
N ARG A 10 13.65 12.02 -18.65
CA ARG A 10 12.89 11.92 -19.92
C ARG A 10 12.54 13.28 -20.50
N HIS A 11 12.33 14.27 -19.65
CA HIS A 11 11.95 15.62 -20.07
C HIS A 11 13.15 16.46 -20.54
N CYS A 12 14.24 16.48 -19.78
CA CYS A 12 15.37 17.39 -20.04
C CYS A 12 16.65 16.71 -20.51
N ARG A 13 16.71 15.36 -20.51
CA ARG A 13 17.85 14.55 -20.97
C ARG A 13 19.17 14.80 -20.23
N LYS A 14 19.13 15.35 -19.02
CA LYS A 14 20.31 15.54 -18.20
C LYS A 14 20.67 14.25 -17.47
N GLN A 15 21.86 13.72 -17.76
CA GLN A 15 22.32 12.41 -17.25
C GLN A 15 22.32 12.35 -15.72
N GLU A 16 22.59 13.45 -15.04
CA GLU A 16 22.59 13.54 -13.58
C GLU A 16 21.27 13.04 -12.93
N TYR A 17 20.12 13.27 -13.58
CA TYR A 17 18.82 12.79 -13.06
C TYR A 17 18.65 11.29 -13.25
N TYR A 18 19.16 10.73 -14.34
CA TYR A 18 19.17 9.28 -14.54
C TYR A 18 20.04 8.59 -13.50
N ASP A 19 21.27 9.08 -13.33
CA ASP A 19 22.24 8.49 -12.38
C ASP A 19 21.73 8.58 -10.94
N LEU A 20 21.12 9.71 -10.57
CA LEU A 20 20.48 9.86 -9.26
C LEU A 20 19.31 8.89 -9.09
N ALA A 21 18.45 8.72 -10.11
CA ALA A 21 17.36 7.77 -10.05
C ALA A 21 17.87 6.34 -9.84
N LYS A 22 18.87 5.92 -10.59
CA LYS A 22 19.51 4.60 -10.48
C LYS A 22 20.05 4.35 -9.07
N ASN A 23 20.77 5.32 -8.51
CA ASN A 23 21.34 5.22 -7.17
C ASN A 23 20.29 5.15 -6.04
N MET A 24 19.05 5.53 -6.35
CA MET A 24 17.93 5.55 -5.40
C MET A 24 16.92 4.41 -5.63
N GLU A 25 17.19 3.50 -6.55
CA GLU A 25 16.36 2.32 -6.77
C GLU A 25 16.27 1.47 -5.50
N TYR A 26 15.10 0.90 -5.25
CA TYR A 26 14.88 0.11 -4.05
C TYR A 26 15.13 -1.38 -4.30
N ASP A 27 16.37 -1.68 -4.72
CA ASP A 27 16.79 -3.04 -5.12
C ASP A 27 16.48 -4.11 -4.07
N LYS A 28 16.59 -3.80 -2.79
CA LYS A 28 16.33 -4.78 -1.73
C LYS A 28 14.88 -5.30 -1.76
N PHE A 29 13.91 -4.43 -2.02
CA PHE A 29 12.52 -4.83 -2.15
C PHE A 29 12.24 -5.44 -3.51
N TRP A 30 12.78 -4.87 -4.55
CA TRP A 30 12.57 -5.35 -5.91
C TRP A 30 13.17 -6.75 -6.13
N SER A 31 14.35 -7.02 -5.57
CA SER A 31 14.96 -8.36 -5.60
C SER A 31 14.11 -9.41 -4.87
N TYR A 32 13.41 -9.03 -3.80
CA TYR A 32 12.42 -9.91 -3.17
C TYR A 32 11.29 -10.27 -4.12
N LEU A 33 10.75 -9.30 -4.86
CA LEU A 33 9.68 -9.56 -5.83
C LEU A 33 10.15 -10.42 -7.01
N GLU A 34 11.42 -10.29 -7.39
CA GLU A 34 12.00 -11.13 -8.45
C GLU A 34 12.20 -12.57 -7.99
N ASN A 35 12.66 -12.77 -6.77
CA ASN A 35 13.07 -14.07 -6.21
C ASN A 35 12.59 -14.21 -4.75
N PRO A 36 11.28 -14.37 -4.51
CA PRO A 36 10.73 -14.40 -3.15
C PRO A 36 11.25 -15.56 -2.30
N GLU A 37 11.62 -16.67 -2.91
CA GLU A 37 12.18 -17.82 -2.19
C GLU A 37 13.59 -17.61 -1.65
N GLN A 38 14.34 -16.68 -2.23
CA GLN A 38 15.72 -16.41 -1.86
C GLN A 38 15.88 -15.28 -0.85
N ASN A 39 14.81 -14.55 -0.59
CA ASN A 39 14.84 -13.36 0.24
C ASN A 39 13.80 -13.42 1.34
N THR A 40 14.22 -13.17 2.57
CA THR A 40 13.28 -12.94 3.66
C THR A 40 12.75 -11.52 3.61
N TYR A 41 11.43 -11.39 3.52
CA TYR A 41 10.74 -10.12 3.56
C TYR A 41 9.90 -10.03 4.83
N GLY A 42 10.26 -9.12 5.73
CA GLY A 42 9.47 -8.85 6.93
C GLY A 42 8.45 -7.72 6.69
N PRO A 43 7.54 -7.50 7.64
CA PRO A 43 6.57 -6.41 7.58
C PRO A 43 7.25 -5.07 7.30
N ARG A 44 6.70 -4.31 6.36
CA ARG A 44 7.25 -3.03 5.89
C ARG A 44 6.11 -2.02 5.74
N HIS A 45 6.43 -0.76 5.89
CA HIS A 45 5.46 0.31 5.68
C HIS A 45 4.89 0.28 4.25
N ALA A 46 3.61 -0.04 4.11
CA ALA A 46 2.98 -0.36 2.84
C ALA A 46 3.06 0.80 1.83
N TYR A 47 2.66 1.99 2.23
CA TYR A 47 2.62 3.15 1.36
C TYR A 47 3.96 3.43 0.65
N SER A 48 5.07 3.43 1.39
CA SER A 48 6.39 3.71 0.81
C SER A 48 6.87 2.60 -0.13
N HIS A 49 6.56 1.33 0.18
CA HIS A 49 6.96 0.20 -0.66
C HIS A 49 6.15 0.15 -1.96
N VAL A 50 4.84 0.36 -1.89
CA VAL A 50 3.98 0.45 -3.09
C VAL A 50 4.39 1.62 -3.97
N ASN A 51 4.73 2.77 -3.39
CA ASN A 51 5.26 3.89 -4.17
C ASN A 51 6.60 3.58 -4.87
N SER A 52 7.41 2.66 -4.33
CA SER A 52 8.62 2.24 -5.01
C SER A 52 8.34 1.49 -6.32
N LEU A 53 7.20 0.80 -6.42
CA LEU A 53 6.77 0.13 -7.65
C LEU A 53 6.44 1.14 -8.77
N SER A 54 5.88 2.30 -8.42
CA SER A 54 5.75 3.41 -9.37
C SER A 54 7.11 3.91 -9.86
N SER A 55 8.16 3.79 -9.04
CA SER A 55 9.54 4.11 -9.48
C SER A 55 10.08 3.07 -10.46
N ALA A 56 9.73 1.78 -10.28
CA ALA A 56 10.05 0.76 -11.27
C ALA A 56 9.39 1.05 -12.62
N ILE A 57 8.11 1.44 -12.65
CA ILE A 57 7.48 1.90 -13.90
C ILE A 57 8.21 3.12 -14.49
N GLY A 58 8.63 4.06 -13.64
CA GLY A 58 9.45 5.20 -14.08
C GLY A 58 10.74 4.77 -14.79
N ALA A 59 11.43 3.75 -14.27
CA ALA A 59 12.60 3.14 -14.89
C ALA A 59 12.25 2.46 -16.23
N TYR A 60 11.22 1.61 -16.25
CA TYR A 60 10.72 0.97 -17.47
C TYR A 60 10.46 1.98 -18.59
N LEU A 61 9.69 3.02 -18.30
CA LEU A 61 9.38 4.09 -19.27
C LEU A 61 10.61 4.88 -19.75
N THR A 62 11.72 4.76 -19.03
CA THR A 62 12.95 5.49 -19.34
C THR A 62 13.93 4.67 -20.15
N CYS A 63 14.13 3.41 -19.80
CA CYS A 63 15.12 2.54 -20.45
C CYS A 63 14.52 1.39 -21.28
N GLY A 64 13.21 1.13 -21.17
CA GLY A 64 12.53 0.04 -21.88
C GLY A 64 12.84 -1.37 -21.34
N ASP A 65 13.52 -1.48 -20.20
CA ASP A 65 13.87 -2.78 -19.64
C ASP A 65 12.64 -3.44 -18.98
N GLN A 66 12.22 -4.56 -19.55
CA GLN A 66 11.05 -5.33 -19.14
C GLN A 66 11.13 -5.81 -17.67
N ARG A 67 12.34 -5.94 -17.13
CA ARG A 67 12.55 -6.28 -15.72
C ARG A 67 11.74 -5.38 -14.79
N TYR A 68 11.75 -4.08 -15.05
CA TYR A 68 11.06 -3.10 -14.21
C TYR A 68 9.54 -3.19 -14.29
N LEU A 69 8.99 -3.45 -15.46
CA LEU A 69 7.56 -3.70 -15.59
C LEU A 69 7.16 -4.97 -14.84
N ASN A 70 7.92 -6.04 -14.99
CA ASN A 70 7.68 -7.31 -14.29
C ASN A 70 7.73 -7.13 -12.76
N ILE A 71 8.64 -6.31 -12.23
CA ILE A 71 8.69 -5.96 -10.80
C ILE A 71 7.40 -5.28 -10.36
N ALA A 72 6.93 -4.32 -11.13
CA ALA A 72 5.71 -3.58 -10.79
C ALA A 72 4.47 -4.48 -10.83
N GLU A 73 4.36 -5.39 -11.81
CA GLU A 73 3.28 -6.37 -11.93
C GLU A 73 3.30 -7.37 -10.77
N LYS A 74 4.46 -7.97 -10.46
CA LYS A 74 4.61 -8.88 -9.31
C LYS A 74 4.29 -8.18 -7.98
N GLY A 75 4.73 -6.93 -7.84
CA GLY A 75 4.40 -6.13 -6.65
C GLY A 75 2.91 -5.85 -6.55
N TYR A 76 2.24 -5.58 -7.66
CA TYR A 76 0.79 -5.42 -7.72
C TYR A 76 0.07 -6.72 -7.29
N ASP A 77 0.46 -7.85 -7.85
CA ASP A 77 -0.14 -9.15 -7.54
C ASP A 77 0.06 -9.51 -6.05
N LEU A 78 1.25 -9.28 -5.49
CA LEU A 78 1.52 -9.46 -4.06
C LEU A 78 0.56 -8.65 -3.19
N ILE A 79 0.32 -7.39 -3.53
CA ILE A 79 -0.57 -6.52 -2.77
C ILE A 79 -2.02 -6.98 -2.93
N TYR A 80 -2.43 -7.27 -4.16
CA TYR A 80 -3.80 -7.67 -4.48
C TYR A 80 -4.25 -8.91 -3.70
N HIS A 81 -3.36 -9.90 -3.56
CA HIS A 81 -3.65 -11.12 -2.80
C HIS A 81 -3.70 -10.91 -1.29
N ASN A 82 -3.29 -9.75 -0.81
CA ASN A 82 -3.34 -9.36 0.59
C ASN A 82 -4.33 -8.19 0.84
N THR A 83 -5.43 -8.14 0.08
CA THR A 83 -6.47 -7.13 0.24
C THR A 83 -7.67 -7.66 1.01
N TYR A 84 -8.40 -6.74 1.62
CA TYR A 84 -9.75 -6.99 2.14
C TYR A 84 -10.77 -7.15 1.00
N ALA A 85 -11.97 -7.64 1.32
CA ALA A 85 -13.06 -7.77 0.36
C ALA A 85 -13.45 -6.45 -0.32
N THR A 86 -13.28 -5.34 0.37
CA THR A 86 -13.49 -3.97 -0.12
C THR A 86 -12.45 -3.53 -1.15
N GLY A 87 -11.33 -4.24 -1.24
CA GLY A 87 -10.19 -3.90 -2.09
C GLY A 87 -9.11 -3.09 -1.39
N GLY A 88 -9.37 -2.63 -0.18
CA GLY A 88 -8.37 -1.95 0.64
C GLY A 88 -7.29 -2.90 1.16
N TYR A 89 -6.15 -2.36 1.56
CA TYR A 89 -5.06 -3.15 2.11
C TYR A 89 -4.29 -2.37 3.19
N GLY A 90 -3.37 -3.07 3.83
CA GLY A 90 -2.44 -2.43 4.74
C GLY A 90 -2.94 -2.33 6.17
N PRO A 91 -3.34 -3.45 6.83
CA PRO A 91 -3.54 -3.39 8.27
C PRO A 91 -2.28 -2.86 8.94
N CYS A 92 -2.45 -1.98 9.92
CA CYS A 92 -1.34 -1.35 10.64
C CYS A 92 -0.34 -0.58 9.73
N GLU A 93 -0.78 -0.06 8.60
CA GLU A 93 0.09 0.58 7.59
C GLU A 93 1.20 -0.35 7.04
N MET A 94 1.04 -1.66 7.17
CA MET A 94 2.07 -2.62 6.79
C MET A 94 1.74 -3.35 5.50
N LEU A 95 2.76 -3.58 4.70
CA LEU A 95 2.73 -4.51 3.59
C LEU A 95 3.13 -5.88 4.13
N PHE A 96 2.23 -6.85 3.98
CA PHE A 96 2.48 -8.22 4.36
C PHE A 96 2.91 -9.05 3.15
N GLY A 97 3.79 -10.01 3.43
CA GLY A 97 4.31 -10.94 2.45
C GLY A 97 3.35 -12.07 2.18
N PRO A 98 3.81 -13.28 1.82
CA PRO A 98 3.22 -14.08 0.75
C PRO A 98 1.73 -14.36 0.93
N ASP A 99 1.13 -15.00 -0.06
CA ASP A 99 -0.29 -15.36 -0.10
C ASP A 99 -0.77 -16.02 1.21
N GLY A 100 -1.92 -15.55 1.71
CA GLY A 100 -2.50 -16.05 2.95
C GLY A 100 -1.98 -15.39 4.24
N TYR A 101 -0.90 -14.64 4.19
CA TYR A 101 -0.32 -14.01 5.38
C TYR A 101 -1.29 -13.05 6.08
N LEU A 102 -2.07 -12.29 5.33
CA LEU A 102 -3.09 -11.41 5.90
C LEU A 102 -4.13 -12.21 6.67
N GLY A 103 -4.62 -13.31 6.10
CA GLY A 103 -5.58 -14.18 6.77
C GLY A 103 -5.04 -14.77 8.08
N ASP A 104 -3.80 -15.20 8.09
CA ASP A 104 -3.15 -15.72 9.29
C ASP A 104 -2.89 -14.63 10.32
N PHE A 105 -2.51 -13.45 9.89
CA PHE A 105 -2.36 -12.28 10.77
C PHE A 105 -3.69 -11.94 11.44
N LEU A 106 -4.78 -11.86 10.69
CA LEU A 106 -6.12 -11.58 11.22
C LEU A 106 -6.59 -12.66 12.21
N LYS A 107 -6.39 -13.94 11.91
CA LYS A 107 -6.68 -15.03 12.85
C LYS A 107 -5.91 -14.89 14.16
N ASN A 108 -4.64 -14.49 14.09
CA ASN A 108 -3.81 -14.32 15.27
C ASN A 108 -4.22 -13.12 16.11
N ILE A 109 -4.64 -12.03 15.49
CA ILE A 109 -5.15 -10.84 16.21
C ILE A 109 -6.45 -11.18 16.96
N TYR A 110 -7.36 -11.92 16.32
CA TYR A 110 -8.69 -12.19 16.88
C TYR A 110 -8.77 -13.50 17.69
N ASP A 111 -7.67 -14.18 17.89
CA ASP A 111 -7.62 -15.39 18.72
C ASP A 111 -7.14 -15.06 20.15
N PRO A 112 -8.06 -15.07 21.16
CA PRO A 112 -7.70 -14.75 22.54
C PRO A 112 -6.63 -15.68 23.14
N SER A 113 -6.50 -16.91 22.62
CA SER A 113 -5.47 -17.85 23.09
C SER A 113 -4.07 -17.46 22.64
N ARG A 114 -3.96 -16.71 21.55
CA ARG A 114 -2.70 -16.23 20.96
C ARG A 114 -2.38 -14.80 21.33
N ASN A 115 -3.40 -14.01 21.61
CA ASN A 115 -3.27 -12.63 22.03
C ASN A 115 -4.19 -12.35 23.21
N PRO A 116 -3.77 -12.67 24.47
CA PRO A 116 -4.60 -12.51 25.66
C PRO A 116 -4.93 -11.04 25.99
N GLU A 117 -4.23 -10.08 25.39
CA GLU A 117 -4.52 -8.65 25.55
C GLU A 117 -5.63 -8.16 24.62
N ILE A 118 -6.10 -8.99 23.69
CA ILE A 118 -7.08 -8.60 22.68
C ILE A 118 -8.41 -8.13 23.28
N GLU A 119 -8.84 -8.72 24.40
CA GLU A 119 -10.07 -8.30 25.07
C GLU A 119 -9.98 -6.89 25.63
N LYS A 120 -8.80 -6.48 26.09
CA LYS A 120 -8.58 -5.12 26.60
C LYS A 120 -8.46 -4.10 25.47
N ASP A 121 -7.76 -4.47 24.41
CA ASP A 121 -7.44 -3.56 23.32
C ASP A 121 -8.55 -3.46 22.27
N PHE A 122 -9.32 -4.54 22.08
CA PHE A 122 -10.32 -4.65 21.03
C PHE A 122 -11.45 -3.60 21.14
N PHE A 123 -11.84 -3.24 22.35
CA PHE A 123 -12.95 -2.32 22.59
C PHE A 123 -12.54 -0.88 22.97
N CYS A 124 -11.33 -0.66 23.40
CA CYS A 124 -10.97 0.59 24.06
C CYS A 124 -9.70 1.25 23.55
N SER A 125 -8.85 0.57 22.83
CA SER A 125 -7.59 1.16 22.40
C SER A 125 -7.76 1.94 21.10
N ARG A 126 -7.73 3.25 21.23
CA ARG A 126 -7.70 4.18 20.11
C ARG A 126 -6.34 4.23 19.41
N GLU A 127 -5.33 3.55 19.96
CA GLU A 127 -3.93 3.71 19.61
C GLU A 127 -3.23 2.44 19.19
N THR A 128 -3.89 1.26 19.23
CA THR A 128 -3.23 0.01 18.86
C THR A 128 -3.06 -0.08 17.34
N PRO A 129 -1.81 -0.06 16.89
CA PRO A 129 -1.50 -0.26 15.47
C PRO A 129 -1.83 -1.69 14.98
N ASN A 130 -2.32 -2.55 15.86
CA ASN A 130 -2.59 -3.97 15.60
C ASN A 130 -4.04 -4.25 15.18
N ASP A 131 -4.87 -3.23 15.11
CA ASP A 131 -6.24 -3.39 14.62
C ASP A 131 -6.25 -3.55 13.09
N SER A 132 -7.06 -4.47 12.60
CA SER A 132 -7.28 -4.60 11.16
C SER A 132 -7.95 -3.34 10.64
N SER A 133 -7.29 -2.62 9.78
CA SER A 133 -7.82 -1.40 9.22
C SER A 133 -7.36 -1.22 7.78
N GLU A 134 -8.26 -0.72 6.96
CA GLU A 134 -7.91 -0.20 5.64
C GLU A 134 -7.44 1.24 5.77
N ILE A 135 -6.39 1.60 5.04
CA ILE A 135 -5.73 2.89 5.21
C ILE A 135 -5.68 3.65 3.88
N PRO A 136 -6.28 4.84 3.80
CA PRO A 136 -6.38 5.62 2.56
C PRO A 136 -5.05 5.98 1.91
N CYS A 137 -3.99 6.21 2.69
CA CYS A 137 -2.70 6.51 2.09
C CYS A 137 -2.14 5.35 1.25
N CYS A 138 -2.41 4.12 1.68
CA CYS A 138 -2.08 2.92 0.91
C CYS A 138 -2.91 2.84 -0.37
N THR A 139 -4.20 3.17 -0.28
CA THR A 139 -5.12 3.26 -1.41
C THR A 139 -4.58 4.20 -2.50
N TRP A 140 -4.13 5.39 -2.11
CA TRP A 140 -3.55 6.33 -3.08
C TRP A 140 -2.36 5.74 -3.83
N ALA A 141 -1.47 5.05 -3.14
CA ALA A 141 -0.30 4.42 -3.77
C ALA A 141 -0.70 3.33 -4.77
N VAL A 142 -1.72 2.52 -4.44
CA VAL A 142 -2.25 1.48 -5.34
C VAL A 142 -2.93 2.09 -6.55
N LEU A 143 -3.77 3.11 -6.37
CA LEU A 143 -4.44 3.79 -7.49
C LEU A 143 -3.43 4.38 -8.47
N LYS A 144 -2.35 4.96 -7.97
CA LYS A 144 -1.27 5.48 -8.80
C LYS A 144 -0.57 4.37 -9.58
N LEU A 145 -0.21 3.27 -8.92
CA LEU A 145 0.40 2.11 -9.55
C LEU A 145 -0.53 1.48 -10.59
N GLY A 146 -1.79 1.26 -10.23
CA GLY A 146 -2.82 0.73 -11.13
C GLY A 146 -2.99 1.60 -12.38
N GLY A 147 -3.00 2.93 -12.22
CA GLY A 147 -3.07 3.87 -13.33
C GLY A 147 -1.89 3.75 -14.31
N TYR A 148 -0.69 3.51 -13.80
CA TYR A 148 0.47 3.21 -14.65
C TYR A 148 0.31 1.87 -15.36
N LEU A 149 -0.03 0.82 -14.62
CA LEU A 149 -0.14 -0.53 -15.19
C LEU A 149 -1.25 -0.64 -16.25
N ILE A 150 -2.42 -0.03 -16.02
CA ILE A 150 -3.49 0.05 -17.03
C ILE A 150 -2.96 0.68 -18.33
N LYS A 151 -2.23 1.78 -18.19
CA LYS A 151 -1.71 2.53 -19.32
C LYS A 151 -0.67 1.76 -20.13
N GLU A 152 0.19 1.00 -19.45
CA GLU A 152 1.31 0.30 -20.09
C GLU A 152 0.93 -1.09 -20.60
N THR A 153 -0.06 -1.75 -19.98
CA THR A 153 -0.43 -3.14 -20.30
C THR A 153 -1.81 -3.28 -20.95
N ALA A 154 -2.69 -2.30 -20.77
CA ALA A 154 -4.11 -2.34 -21.15
C ALA A 154 -4.91 -3.49 -20.49
N GLU A 155 -4.41 -4.08 -19.38
CA GLU A 155 -5.11 -5.18 -18.71
C GLU A 155 -6.21 -4.66 -17.78
N ALA A 156 -7.42 -5.19 -17.98
CA ALA A 156 -8.61 -4.79 -17.22
C ALA A 156 -8.53 -5.07 -15.71
N LYS A 157 -7.72 -6.05 -15.28
CA LYS A 157 -7.55 -6.39 -13.86
C LYS A 157 -7.14 -5.20 -13.01
N TYR A 158 -6.28 -4.32 -13.55
CA TYR A 158 -5.80 -3.14 -12.84
C TYR A 158 -6.89 -2.08 -12.69
N ALA A 159 -7.77 -1.93 -13.69
CA ALA A 159 -8.92 -1.05 -13.62
C ALA A 159 -9.97 -1.57 -12.63
N ALA A 160 -10.28 -2.85 -12.68
CA ALA A 160 -11.27 -3.49 -11.82
C ALA A 160 -10.94 -3.37 -10.33
N TRP A 161 -9.67 -3.54 -9.96
CA TRP A 161 -9.27 -3.32 -8.57
C TRP A 161 -9.35 -1.85 -8.19
N SER A 162 -8.88 -0.95 -9.05
CA SER A 162 -8.95 0.50 -8.79
C SER A 162 -10.39 0.95 -8.57
N GLU A 163 -11.34 0.47 -9.36
CA GLU A 163 -12.77 0.76 -9.20
C GLU A 163 -13.29 0.25 -7.85
N ARG A 164 -13.03 -1.01 -7.52
CA ARG A 164 -13.45 -1.60 -6.23
C ARG A 164 -12.88 -0.83 -5.04
N LEU A 165 -11.60 -0.44 -5.12
CA LEU A 165 -10.93 0.31 -4.09
C LEU A 165 -11.50 1.72 -3.91
N LEU A 166 -11.83 2.40 -5.00
CA LEU A 166 -12.47 3.72 -4.95
C LEU A 166 -13.88 3.67 -4.37
N VAL A 167 -14.68 2.69 -4.81
CA VAL A 167 -16.09 2.61 -4.42
C VAL A 167 -16.26 2.04 -3.01
N ASN A 168 -15.60 0.93 -2.71
CA ASN A 168 -15.81 0.20 -1.47
C ASN A 168 -14.76 0.52 -0.41
N GLY A 169 -13.52 0.73 -0.78
CA GLY A 169 -12.45 1.12 0.14
C GLY A 169 -12.62 2.57 0.57
N MET A 170 -12.31 3.52 -0.31
CA MET A 170 -12.41 4.94 0.03
C MET A 170 -13.87 5.42 0.20
N GLY A 171 -14.76 5.01 -0.71
CA GLY A 171 -16.18 5.40 -0.65
C GLY A 171 -16.90 4.80 0.55
N GLY A 172 -16.43 3.66 1.06
CA GLY A 172 -16.95 2.99 2.24
C GLY A 172 -16.45 3.59 3.56
N GLU A 173 -15.48 4.49 3.54
CA GLU A 173 -14.94 5.15 4.75
C GLU A 173 -15.80 6.30 5.27
N LEU A 174 -17.04 6.37 4.85
CA LEU A 174 -18.01 7.33 5.35
C LEU A 174 -18.54 6.95 6.75
N PRO A 175 -18.95 7.94 7.57
CA PRO A 175 -19.36 9.29 7.17
C PRO A 175 -18.24 10.33 7.25
N VAL A 176 -18.37 11.35 6.39
CA VAL A 176 -17.66 12.62 6.57
C VAL A 176 -18.37 13.37 7.70
N LYS A 177 -17.63 13.85 8.71
CA LYS A 177 -18.19 14.70 9.75
C LYS A 177 -18.53 16.09 9.21
N ASP A 178 -19.41 16.81 9.87
CA ASP A 178 -19.81 18.17 9.48
C ASP A 178 -18.64 19.16 9.38
N ASN A 179 -17.58 18.92 10.14
CA ASN A 179 -16.34 19.73 10.11
C ASN A 179 -15.39 19.33 8.97
N GLY A 180 -15.76 18.34 8.14
CA GLY A 180 -14.95 17.84 7.02
C GLY A 180 -13.95 16.73 7.38
N ASP A 181 -13.90 16.28 8.64
CA ASP A 181 -13.08 15.12 9.00
C ASP A 181 -13.60 13.86 8.31
N VAL A 182 -12.69 13.06 7.84
CA VAL A 182 -12.97 11.76 7.21
C VAL A 182 -12.37 10.63 8.04
N MET A 183 -13.00 9.46 7.97
CA MET A 183 -12.42 8.26 8.56
C MET A 183 -11.10 7.95 7.87
N TYR A 184 -10.05 7.76 8.64
CA TYR A 184 -8.74 7.38 8.11
C TYR A 184 -8.48 5.89 8.24
N TYR A 185 -9.03 5.26 9.26
CA TYR A 185 -8.97 3.82 9.46
C TYR A 185 -10.37 3.22 9.41
N ALA A 186 -10.58 2.30 8.49
CA ALA A 186 -11.75 1.43 8.55
C ALA A 186 -11.44 0.25 9.45
N ARG A 187 -12.01 0.23 10.66
CA ARG A 187 -11.93 -0.91 11.58
C ARG A 187 -13.11 -1.83 11.36
N TYR A 188 -12.86 -3.12 11.29
CA TYR A 188 -13.90 -4.13 11.29
C TYR A 188 -14.42 -4.45 12.71
N SER A 189 -13.82 -3.88 13.76
CA SER A 189 -14.38 -3.83 15.09
C SER A 189 -15.48 -2.76 15.20
N LEU A 190 -16.37 -2.88 16.19
CA LEU A 190 -17.58 -2.06 16.36
C LEU A 190 -17.36 -0.54 16.47
N CYS A 191 -16.13 -0.10 16.61
CA CYS A 191 -15.77 1.31 16.78
C CYS A 191 -14.86 1.73 15.63
N GLY A 192 -15.39 2.30 14.57
CA GLY A 192 -14.59 2.95 13.55
C GLY A 192 -13.63 3.99 14.16
N ALA A 193 -12.52 4.26 13.52
CA ALA A 193 -11.58 5.28 13.95
C ALA A 193 -11.49 6.40 12.93
N PHE A 194 -11.58 7.63 13.42
CA PHE A 194 -11.36 8.83 12.64
C PHE A 194 -9.95 9.34 12.88
N LYS A 195 -9.31 9.82 11.82
CA LYS A 195 -8.06 10.54 11.95
C LYS A 195 -8.36 12.02 11.90
N THR A 196 -8.07 12.72 12.99
CA THR A 196 -8.18 14.18 13.06
C THR A 196 -6.79 14.79 13.12
N VAL A 197 -6.65 16.01 12.62
CA VAL A 197 -5.44 16.81 12.80
C VAL A 197 -5.65 17.69 14.01
N LYS A 198 -4.93 17.39 15.09
CA LYS A 198 -4.94 18.19 16.30
C LYS A 198 -3.51 18.59 16.63
N ASP A 199 -3.26 19.89 16.77
CA ASP A 199 -1.93 20.43 17.08
C ASP A 199 -0.81 19.95 16.14
N ASN A 200 -1.05 19.92 14.83
CA ASN A 200 -0.15 19.40 13.79
C ASN A 200 0.22 17.91 13.94
N ARG A 201 -0.47 17.18 14.80
CA ARG A 201 -0.36 15.72 14.89
C ARG A 201 -1.63 15.08 14.39
N LEU A 202 -1.47 13.98 13.70
CA LEU A 202 -2.59 13.15 13.33
C LEU A 202 -3.01 12.35 14.57
N THR A 203 -4.23 12.59 15.03
CA THR A 203 -4.83 11.81 16.13
C THR A 203 -5.96 10.96 15.58
N THR A 204 -6.15 9.79 16.12
CA THR A 204 -7.34 8.96 15.93
C THR A 204 -8.33 9.23 17.04
N GLU A 205 -9.56 9.56 16.71
CA GLU A 205 -10.70 9.63 17.63
C GLU A 205 -11.72 8.56 17.31
#